data_081d80b0723fac2e3c528e20deadcadb
#
_entry.id   081d80b0723fac2e3c528e20deadcadb
#
_cell.length_a   1.000
_cell.length_b   1.000
_cell.length_c   1.000
_cell.angle_alpha   90.00
_cell.angle_beta   90.00
_cell.angle_gamma   90.00
#
_symmetry.space_group_name_H-M   'P 1'
#
loop_
_entity.id
_entity.type
_entity.pdbx_description
1 polymer ?
#
loop_
_entity_poly.entity_id
_entity_poly.type
_entity_poly.pdbx_seq_one_letter_code
_entity_poly.pdbx_strand_id
1 'polypeptide(L)'
;KIDEWRDALRGGITFPIDGTNVIITGGIDDIWINPDKELIIVDYKATSKDEEVTLDAEWQDGYKRQMEIYQWLFRKNGFKVSKTGYFVYCNGNTDKKSFDAKLEFDIKLLPYIGDDSWVKGVIFDAIECLKSDKLPSCGEDCDFCKYRQAVKIYEK
;
A
#
# COMPACT_ATOMS: atom_id res chain seq x y z
N LYS A 1 10.84 15.81 -8.45
CA LYS A 1 10.08 15.36 -7.25
C LYS A 1 9.67 13.88 -7.28
N ILE A 2 9.47 13.26 -8.46
CA ILE A 2 9.04 11.84 -8.52
C ILE A 2 10.06 10.91 -7.86
N ASP A 3 11.35 11.13 -8.05
CA ASP A 3 12.40 10.32 -7.44
C ASP A 3 12.43 10.45 -5.91
N GLU A 4 12.09 11.63 -5.39
CA GLU A 4 11.94 11.88 -3.96
C GLU A 4 10.71 11.12 -3.40
N TRP A 5 9.61 11.10 -4.13
CA TRP A 5 8.38 10.41 -3.71
C TRP A 5 8.48 8.88 -3.78
N ARG A 6 9.38 8.35 -4.62
CA ARG A 6 9.69 6.92 -4.72
C ARG A 6 10.60 6.43 -3.60
N ASP A 7 11.40 7.31 -3.00
CA ASP A 7 12.36 6.93 -1.95
C ASP A 7 11.65 6.78 -0.59
N ALA A 8 11.03 5.63 -0.36
CA ALA A 8 10.35 5.32 0.88
C ALA A 8 11.24 5.30 2.12
N LEU A 9 12.57 5.20 1.95
CA LEU A 9 13.52 5.10 3.06
C LEU A 9 14.05 6.47 3.52
N ARG A 10 14.17 7.42 2.59
CA ARG A 10 14.81 8.72 2.86
C ARG A 10 13.90 9.90 2.60
N GLY A 11 12.81 9.69 1.89
CA GLY A 11 11.89 10.73 1.47
C GLY A 11 10.45 10.21 1.46
N GLY A 12 9.92 10.01 0.27
CA GLY A 12 8.51 9.69 0.06
C GLY A 12 7.64 10.95 0.08
N ILE A 13 6.34 10.75 -0.12
CA ILE A 13 5.37 11.81 0.11
C ILE A 13 4.97 11.82 1.58
N THR A 14 5.05 12.98 2.22
CA THR A 14 4.81 13.12 3.66
C THR A 14 3.69 14.10 3.94
N PHE A 15 2.97 13.88 5.03
CA PHE A 15 1.99 14.84 5.55
C PHE A 15 2.00 14.85 7.08
N PRO A 16 2.30 16.00 7.73
CA PRO A 16 2.23 16.13 9.19
C PRO A 16 0.77 16.19 9.64
N ILE A 17 0.47 15.55 10.76
CA ILE A 17 -0.87 15.58 11.36
C ILE A 17 -0.94 16.73 12.37
N ASP A 18 -1.75 17.72 12.07
CA ASP A 18 -1.92 18.93 12.88
C ASP A 18 -2.21 18.62 14.36
N GLY A 19 -1.56 19.36 15.24
CA GLY A 19 -1.72 19.19 16.69
C GLY A 19 -1.03 17.95 17.27
N THR A 20 -0.21 17.24 16.48
CA THR A 20 0.54 16.05 16.91
C THR A 20 2.00 16.13 16.46
N ASN A 21 2.82 15.17 16.92
CA ASN A 21 4.18 14.95 16.44
C ASN A 21 4.25 13.82 15.38
N VAL A 22 3.11 13.43 14.81
CA VAL A 22 3.01 12.32 13.85
C VAL A 22 3.10 12.85 12.42
N ILE A 23 3.90 12.19 11.62
CA ILE A 23 4.02 12.41 10.17
C ILE A 23 3.64 11.11 9.48
N ILE A 24 2.71 11.18 8.54
CA ILE A 24 2.39 10.06 7.65
C ILE A 24 3.29 10.17 6.43
N THR A 25 3.91 9.07 6.06
CA THR A 25 4.79 9.02 4.89
C THR A 25 4.45 7.81 4.03
N GLY A 26 4.68 7.91 2.73
CA GLY A 26 4.52 6.82 1.79
C GLY A 26 5.46 6.96 0.60
N GLY A 27 6.05 5.85 0.15
CA GLY A 27 6.80 5.76 -1.09
C GLY A 27 5.93 5.14 -2.17
N ILE A 28 5.76 5.85 -3.28
CA ILE A 28 4.97 5.40 -4.42
C ILE A 28 5.87 4.78 -5.49
N ASP A 29 5.30 3.93 -6.34
CA ASP A 29 6.05 3.38 -7.46
C ASP A 29 6.04 4.35 -8.65
N ASP A 30 4.86 4.89 -9.04
CA ASP A 30 4.76 5.81 -10.16
C ASP A 30 3.53 6.72 -10.09
N ILE A 31 3.54 7.76 -10.93
CA ILE A 31 2.41 8.68 -11.14
C ILE A 31 2.22 8.91 -12.63
N TRP A 32 0.98 8.75 -13.07
CA TRP A 32 0.57 9.20 -14.39
C TRP A 32 -0.28 10.47 -14.28
N ILE A 33 -0.45 11.16 -15.38
CA ILE A 33 -1.26 12.38 -15.45
C ILE A 33 -2.32 12.18 -16.53
N ASN A 34 -3.58 12.36 -16.17
CA ASN A 34 -4.69 12.29 -17.13
C ASN A 34 -4.86 13.62 -17.89
N PRO A 35 -5.69 13.66 -18.95
CA PRO A 35 -5.97 14.90 -19.70
C PRO A 35 -6.51 16.05 -18.84
N ASP A 36 -7.21 15.75 -17.74
CA ASP A 36 -7.75 16.73 -16.79
C ASP A 36 -6.71 17.23 -15.78
N LYS A 37 -5.44 16.87 -16.00
CA LYS A 37 -4.29 17.18 -15.13
C LYS A 37 -4.42 16.66 -13.71
N GLU A 38 -5.17 15.58 -13.52
CA GLU A 38 -5.20 14.87 -12.26
C GLU A 38 -4.05 13.86 -12.20
N LEU A 39 -3.46 13.73 -11.02
CA LEU A 39 -2.48 12.69 -10.75
C LEU A 39 -3.20 11.35 -10.58
N ILE A 40 -2.71 10.33 -11.25
CA ILE A 40 -3.14 8.94 -11.13
C ILE A 40 -2.05 8.20 -10.38
N ILE A 41 -2.35 7.64 -9.23
CA ILE A 41 -1.42 6.80 -8.49
C ILE A 41 -1.30 5.45 -9.19
N VAL A 42 -0.07 4.99 -9.37
CA VAL A 42 0.26 3.72 -10.04
C VAL A 42 1.14 2.90 -9.13
N ASP A 43 0.81 1.63 -8.99
CA ASP A 43 1.52 0.68 -8.14
C ASP A 43 1.87 -0.57 -8.97
N TYR A 44 3.16 -0.95 -8.97
CA TYR A 44 3.67 -2.09 -9.71
C TYR A 44 3.67 -3.35 -8.85
N LYS A 45 3.04 -4.40 -9.34
CA LYS A 45 3.01 -5.70 -8.67
C LYS A 45 3.59 -6.78 -9.58
N ALA A 46 4.47 -7.61 -9.03
CA ALA A 46 5.02 -8.76 -9.73
C ALA A 46 4.47 -10.05 -9.10
N THR A 47 4.12 -11.00 -9.94
CA THR A 47 3.65 -12.33 -9.54
C THR A 47 4.01 -13.38 -10.59
N SER A 48 3.79 -14.65 -10.28
CA SER A 48 3.88 -15.76 -11.23
C SER A 48 2.75 -16.75 -10.90
N LYS A 49 1.56 -16.46 -11.41
CA LYS A 49 0.38 -17.30 -11.21
C LYS A 49 -0.10 -17.88 -12.53
N ASP A 50 -0.57 -19.11 -12.49
CA ASP A 50 -1.23 -19.76 -13.63
C ASP A 50 -2.65 -19.23 -13.82
N GLU A 51 -3.26 -18.71 -12.73
CA GLU A 51 -4.59 -18.15 -12.74
C GLU A 51 -4.61 -16.68 -13.17
N GLU A 52 -5.77 -16.22 -13.62
CA GLU A 52 -5.96 -14.81 -13.98
C GLU A 52 -5.68 -13.89 -12.78
N VAL A 53 -4.91 -12.82 -13.03
CA VAL A 53 -4.63 -11.82 -12.01
C VAL A 53 -5.85 -10.91 -11.84
N THR A 54 -6.37 -10.85 -10.60
CA THR A 54 -7.47 -9.98 -10.18
C THR A 54 -7.12 -9.25 -8.88
N LEU A 55 -8.04 -8.42 -8.36
CA LEU A 55 -7.94 -7.75 -7.06
C LEU A 55 -8.97 -8.27 -6.04
N ASP A 56 -9.51 -9.47 -6.27
CA ASP A 56 -10.69 -9.95 -5.52
C ASP A 56 -10.32 -10.78 -4.27
N ALA A 57 -9.06 -11.18 -4.13
CA ALA A 57 -8.62 -11.93 -2.96
C ALA A 57 -8.56 -11.04 -1.72
N GLU A 58 -9.01 -11.55 -0.57
CA GLU A 58 -9.06 -10.84 0.72
C GLU A 58 -7.70 -10.24 1.12
N TRP A 59 -6.61 -10.98 0.90
CA TRP A 59 -5.26 -10.48 1.19
C TRP A 59 -4.84 -9.27 0.35
N GLN A 60 -5.51 -9.04 -0.80
CA GLN A 60 -5.26 -7.88 -1.67
C GLN A 60 -5.91 -6.59 -1.15
N ASP A 61 -6.75 -6.66 -0.12
CA ASP A 61 -7.30 -5.47 0.54
C ASP A 61 -6.20 -4.58 1.12
N GLY A 62 -5.06 -5.17 1.49
CA GLY A 62 -3.86 -4.41 1.86
C GLY A 62 -3.36 -3.49 0.73
N TYR A 63 -3.40 -3.95 -0.52
CA TYR A 63 -3.02 -3.16 -1.68
C TYR A 63 -4.01 -2.03 -1.97
N LYS A 64 -5.31 -2.30 -1.83
CA LYS A 64 -6.36 -1.29 -2.00
C LYS A 64 -6.20 -0.17 -0.98
N ARG A 65 -5.99 -0.52 0.30
CA ARG A 65 -5.71 0.45 1.38
C ARG A 65 -4.44 1.25 1.12
N GLN A 66 -3.38 0.62 0.63
CA GLN A 66 -2.15 1.31 0.25
C GLN A 66 -2.41 2.37 -0.83
N MET A 67 -3.15 2.02 -1.89
CA MET A 67 -3.55 2.95 -2.95
C MET A 67 -4.33 4.13 -2.41
N GLU A 68 -5.30 3.89 -1.53
CA GLU A 68 -6.14 4.93 -0.93
C GLU A 68 -5.35 5.86 -0.01
N ILE A 69 -4.40 5.32 0.77
CA ILE A 69 -3.50 6.13 1.60
C ILE A 69 -2.62 7.03 0.72
N TYR A 70 -2.11 6.53 -0.40
CA TYR A 70 -1.33 7.35 -1.32
C TYR A 70 -2.19 8.44 -1.97
N GLN A 71 -3.40 8.12 -2.43
CA GLN A 71 -4.33 9.13 -2.96
C GLN A 71 -4.63 10.21 -1.91
N TRP A 72 -4.85 9.82 -0.65
CA TRP A 72 -5.07 10.73 0.47
C TRP A 72 -3.85 11.64 0.70
N LEU A 73 -2.64 11.07 0.75
CA LEU A 73 -1.40 11.84 0.95
C LEU A 73 -1.21 12.90 -0.13
N PHE A 74 -1.42 12.55 -1.40
CA PHE A 74 -1.30 13.52 -2.49
C PHE A 74 -2.37 14.61 -2.43
N ARG A 75 -3.63 14.27 -2.08
CA ARG A 75 -4.70 15.26 -1.88
C ARG A 75 -4.38 16.20 -0.72
N LYS A 76 -3.83 15.68 0.38
CA LYS A 76 -3.40 16.49 1.53
C LYS A 76 -2.26 17.44 1.20
N ASN A 77 -1.42 17.09 0.25
CA ASN A 77 -0.37 17.96 -0.28
C ASN A 77 -0.87 18.92 -1.38
N GLY A 78 -2.18 19.03 -1.60
CA GLY A 78 -2.80 20.00 -2.50
C GLY A 78 -2.84 19.59 -3.97
N PHE A 79 -2.54 18.35 -4.29
CA PHE A 79 -2.65 17.84 -5.66
C PHE A 79 -4.09 17.46 -6.01
N LYS A 80 -4.47 17.69 -7.28
CA LYS A 80 -5.67 17.11 -7.85
C LYS A 80 -5.40 15.65 -8.19
N VAL A 81 -6.12 14.73 -7.55
CA VAL A 81 -5.86 13.29 -7.66
C VAL A 81 -7.11 12.56 -8.17
N SER A 82 -6.93 11.77 -9.20
CA SER A 82 -7.96 10.89 -9.75
C SER A 82 -8.49 9.93 -8.67
N LYS A 83 -9.78 9.63 -8.73
CA LYS A 83 -10.35 8.54 -7.92
C LYS A 83 -9.84 7.17 -8.37
N THR A 84 -9.54 7.04 -9.67
CA THR A 84 -9.00 5.80 -10.23
C THR A 84 -7.49 5.80 -10.11
N GLY A 85 -6.94 4.80 -9.43
CA GLY A 85 -5.55 4.41 -9.49
C GLY A 85 -5.38 3.14 -10.33
N TYR A 86 -4.16 2.73 -10.61
CA TYR A 86 -3.87 1.53 -11.37
C TYR A 86 -2.86 0.64 -10.67
N PHE A 87 -3.17 -0.65 -10.65
CA PHE A 87 -2.18 -1.68 -10.38
C PHE A 87 -1.66 -2.23 -11.72
N VAL A 88 -0.35 -2.13 -11.92
CA VAL A 88 0.32 -2.71 -13.09
C VAL A 88 0.89 -4.05 -12.67
N TYR A 89 0.21 -5.12 -13.02
CA TYR A 89 0.68 -6.46 -12.74
C TYR A 89 1.56 -6.99 -13.85
N CYS A 90 2.75 -7.45 -13.45
CA CYS A 90 3.69 -8.18 -14.27
C CYS A 90 3.64 -9.65 -13.85
N ASN A 91 2.91 -10.48 -14.58
CA ASN A 91 2.81 -11.91 -14.29
C ASN A 91 3.87 -12.69 -15.08
N GLY A 92 4.84 -13.26 -14.37
CA GLY A 92 5.91 -14.05 -14.97
C GLY A 92 5.39 -15.38 -15.49
N ASN A 93 5.74 -15.71 -16.74
CA ASN A 93 5.41 -16.99 -17.34
C ASN A 93 6.36 -18.08 -16.82
N THR A 94 5.80 -19.09 -16.16
CA THR A 94 6.53 -20.23 -15.56
C THR A 94 6.46 -21.52 -16.38
N ASP A 95 5.75 -21.55 -17.50
CA ASP A 95 5.48 -22.76 -18.29
C ASP A 95 6.67 -23.26 -19.10
N LYS A 96 7.77 -22.51 -19.13
CA LYS A 96 8.97 -22.90 -19.87
C LYS A 96 9.73 -24.01 -19.16
N LYS A 97 10.13 -25.03 -19.93
CA LYS A 97 10.88 -26.19 -19.42
C LYS A 97 12.25 -25.83 -18.82
N SER A 98 12.83 -24.69 -19.24
CA SER A 98 14.14 -24.25 -18.76
C SER A 98 14.30 -22.74 -18.96
N PHE A 99 15.14 -22.14 -18.14
CA PHE A 99 15.58 -20.76 -18.30
C PHE A 99 16.58 -20.65 -19.47
N ASP A 100 16.21 -19.84 -20.46
CA ASP A 100 17.03 -19.57 -21.67
C ASP A 100 17.56 -18.12 -21.70
N ALA A 101 17.86 -17.58 -20.54
CA ALA A 101 18.27 -16.19 -20.31
C ALA A 101 17.19 -15.14 -20.63
N LYS A 102 15.92 -15.53 -20.71
CA LYS A 102 14.77 -14.65 -20.91
C LYS A 102 13.70 -14.93 -19.87
N LEU A 103 13.10 -13.85 -19.36
CA LEU A 103 11.88 -13.90 -18.58
C LEU A 103 10.78 -13.21 -19.40
N GLU A 104 9.67 -13.89 -19.59
CA GLU A 104 8.50 -13.35 -20.27
C GLU A 104 7.43 -13.03 -19.24
N PHE A 105 6.76 -11.89 -19.42
CA PHE A 105 5.74 -11.42 -18.52
C PHE A 105 4.49 -11.04 -19.31
N ASP A 106 3.34 -11.44 -18.77
CA ASP A 106 2.05 -10.88 -19.16
C ASP A 106 1.75 -9.66 -18.29
N ILE A 107 1.56 -8.51 -18.95
CA ILE A 107 1.27 -7.26 -18.23
C ILE A 107 -0.21 -6.97 -18.28
N LYS A 108 -0.81 -6.78 -17.09
CA LYS A 108 -2.22 -6.43 -16.94
C LYS A 108 -2.37 -5.13 -16.16
N LEU A 109 -3.20 -4.22 -16.69
CA LEU A 109 -3.61 -3.01 -15.99
C LEU A 109 -4.94 -3.25 -15.28
N LEU A 110 -4.94 -3.13 -13.96
CA LEU A 110 -6.13 -3.26 -13.13
C LEU A 110 -6.51 -1.89 -12.57
N PRO A 111 -7.60 -1.25 -13.05
CA PRO A 111 -8.09 -0.02 -12.47
C PRO A 111 -8.72 -0.30 -11.10
N TYR A 112 -8.50 0.61 -10.16
CA TYR A 112 -9.12 0.58 -8.85
C TYR A 112 -9.67 1.97 -8.51
N ILE A 113 -10.95 2.04 -8.15
CA ILE A 113 -11.58 3.27 -7.68
C ILE A 113 -11.47 3.30 -6.16
N GLY A 114 -10.55 4.13 -5.65
CA GLY A 114 -10.29 4.23 -4.22
C GLY A 114 -11.26 5.17 -3.50
N ASP A 115 -11.48 4.87 -2.22
CA ASP A 115 -12.17 5.73 -1.27
C ASP A 115 -11.25 5.99 -0.07
N ASP A 116 -10.67 7.16 0.00
CA ASP A 116 -9.74 7.57 1.07
C ASP A 116 -10.43 8.24 2.26
N SER A 117 -11.76 8.24 2.33
CA SER A 117 -12.54 8.89 3.37
C SER A 117 -12.25 8.36 4.79
N TRP A 118 -11.90 7.10 4.91
CA TRP A 118 -11.59 6.41 6.16
C TRP A 118 -10.20 6.76 6.73
N VAL A 119 -9.24 7.15 5.87
CA VAL A 119 -7.81 7.26 6.23
C VAL A 119 -7.60 8.21 7.41
N LYS A 120 -8.23 9.38 7.37
CA LYS A 120 -8.09 10.36 8.46
C LYS A 120 -8.56 9.79 9.81
N GLY A 121 -9.70 9.13 9.85
CA GLY A 121 -10.26 8.54 11.08
C GLY A 121 -9.31 7.54 11.70
N VAL A 122 -8.85 6.58 10.90
CA VAL A 122 -7.93 5.52 11.36
C VAL A 122 -6.59 6.09 11.86
N ILE A 123 -6.06 7.16 11.24
CA ILE A 123 -4.84 7.82 11.74
C ILE A 123 -5.05 8.36 13.15
N PHE A 124 -6.17 9.05 13.41
CA PHE A 124 -6.46 9.57 14.75
C PHE A 124 -6.70 8.45 15.76
N ASP A 125 -7.41 7.39 15.39
CA ASP A 125 -7.60 6.22 16.26
C ASP A 125 -6.26 5.55 16.61
N ALA A 126 -5.34 5.46 15.64
CA ALA A 126 -3.99 4.95 15.89
C ALA A 126 -3.19 5.86 16.82
N ILE A 127 -3.29 7.18 16.67
CA ILE A 127 -2.63 8.14 17.56
C ILE A 127 -3.17 8.03 18.99
N GLU A 128 -4.47 7.93 19.17
CA GLU A 128 -5.08 7.75 20.49
C GLU A 128 -4.70 6.38 21.10
N CYS A 129 -4.62 5.33 20.30
CA CYS A 129 -4.13 4.04 20.75
C CYS A 129 -2.67 4.13 21.26
N LEU A 130 -1.79 4.84 20.53
CA LEU A 130 -0.39 5.04 20.92
C LEU A 130 -0.21 5.87 22.18
N LYS A 131 -1.15 6.77 22.49
CA LYS A 131 -1.16 7.56 23.72
C LYS A 131 -1.76 6.80 24.92
N SER A 132 -2.44 5.71 24.67
CA SER A 132 -3.13 4.92 25.69
C SER A 132 -2.16 3.95 26.36
N ASP A 133 -2.31 3.76 27.68
CA ASP A 133 -1.62 2.70 28.42
C ASP A 133 -2.26 1.31 28.23
N LYS A 134 -3.39 1.26 27.51
CA LYS A 134 -4.09 0.00 27.22
C LYS A 134 -3.60 -0.58 25.90
N LEU A 135 -3.10 -1.79 25.95
CA LEU A 135 -2.82 -2.54 24.72
C LEU A 135 -4.14 -2.90 24.01
N PRO A 136 -4.21 -2.73 22.68
CA PRO A 136 -5.37 -3.19 21.91
C PRO A 136 -5.53 -4.71 22.03
N SER A 137 -6.76 -5.18 21.86
CA SER A 137 -7.02 -6.61 21.80
C SER A 137 -6.32 -7.24 20.60
N CYS A 138 -5.85 -8.46 20.80
CA CYS A 138 -5.30 -9.27 19.73
C CYS A 138 -6.37 -9.57 18.67
N GLY A 139 -6.03 -9.40 17.39
CA GLY A 139 -6.87 -9.90 16.31
C GLY A 139 -6.88 -11.44 16.31
N GLU A 140 -7.98 -12.06 15.90
CA GLU A 140 -8.14 -13.52 15.92
C GLU A 140 -7.05 -14.24 15.14
N ASP A 141 -6.65 -13.70 14.00
CA ASP A 141 -5.63 -14.28 13.11
C ASP A 141 -4.29 -13.54 13.11
N CYS A 142 -4.00 -12.76 14.16
CA CYS A 142 -2.76 -12.05 14.28
C CYS A 142 -1.57 -12.98 14.59
N ASP A 143 -0.74 -13.25 13.58
CA ASP A 143 0.43 -14.13 13.74
C ASP A 143 1.48 -13.56 14.69
N PHE A 144 1.64 -12.23 14.78
CA PHE A 144 2.51 -11.60 15.77
C PHE A 144 2.06 -11.87 17.20
N CYS A 145 0.76 -11.82 17.46
CA CYS A 145 0.20 -12.15 18.77
C CYS A 145 0.34 -13.63 19.09
N LYS A 146 0.08 -14.51 18.13
CA LYS A 146 0.30 -15.95 18.25
C LYS A 146 1.76 -16.26 18.58
N TYR A 147 2.70 -15.65 17.86
CA TYR A 147 4.14 -15.78 18.12
C TYR A 147 4.50 -15.29 19.53
N ARG A 148 4.07 -14.09 19.92
CA ARG A 148 4.34 -13.53 21.27
C ARG A 148 3.81 -14.42 22.37
N GLN A 149 2.63 -15.00 22.21
CA GLN A 149 2.07 -15.94 23.18
C GLN A 149 2.89 -17.23 23.28
N ALA A 150 3.32 -17.76 22.13
CA ALA A 150 4.10 -19.02 22.09
C ALA A 150 5.48 -18.86 22.74
N VAL A 151 6.16 -17.71 22.59
CA VAL A 151 7.51 -17.50 23.15
C VAL A 151 7.51 -16.97 24.56
N LYS A 152 6.39 -16.49 25.07
CA LYS A 152 6.27 -15.92 26.42
C LYS A 152 6.83 -16.81 27.54
N ILE A 153 6.72 -18.14 27.39
CA ILE A 153 7.24 -19.11 28.34
C ILE A 153 8.77 -19.13 28.43
N TYR A 154 9.45 -18.60 27.40
CA TYR A 154 10.92 -18.52 27.33
C TYR A 154 11.45 -17.12 27.70
N GLU A 155 10.58 -16.12 27.86
CA GLU A 155 10.94 -14.79 28.31
C GLU A 155 10.99 -14.78 29.85
N LYS A 156 12.19 -14.57 30.41
CA LYS A 156 12.43 -14.47 31.85
C LYS A 156 12.32 -13.01 32.31
#